data_0b42ccb80b0696c2ac09b7e9a9713a60
#
_entry.id   0b42ccb80b0696c2ac09b7e9a9713a60
#
_cell.length_a   1.000
_cell.length_b   1.000
_cell.length_c   1.000
_cell.angle_alpha   90.00
_cell.angle_beta   90.00
_cell.angle_gamma   90.00
#
_symmetry.space_group_name_H-M   'P 1'
#
loop_
_entity.id
_entity.type
_entity.pdbx_description
1 polymer ?
#
loop_
_entity_poly.entity_id
_entity_poly.type
_entity_poly.pdbx_seq_one_letter_code
_entity_poly.pdbx_strand_id
1 'polypeptide(L)'
;MKGKKISVIEMPLDFGASRHGSDMGPSAIRLAGLGNKLEDLGYDIVKYDCPIQINPKEYEDFGNPKAKFLEPIKKSCITLAEEVEQAVDNDVFPLVLGGDHSIALGSIAGISAYAKKNNKRLGILYVDAHG
;
A
#
# COMPACT_ATOMS: atom_id res chain seq x y z
N MET A 1 -14.58 23.87 6.73
CA MET A 1 -13.39 23.49 5.93
C MET A 1 -13.76 22.24 5.14
N LYS A 2 -13.52 22.20 3.81
CA LYS A 2 -13.64 20.93 3.08
C LYS A 2 -12.66 19.94 3.70
N GLY A 3 -13.14 18.76 4.10
CA GLY A 3 -12.30 17.70 4.65
C GLY A 3 -11.18 17.34 3.66
N LYS A 4 -10.01 16.99 4.18
CA LYS A 4 -8.95 16.46 3.33
C LYS A 4 -9.40 15.11 2.78
N LYS A 5 -9.27 14.92 1.48
CA LYS A 5 -9.63 13.67 0.80
C LYS A 5 -8.61 12.58 1.05
N ILE A 6 -9.07 11.38 1.35
CA ILE A 6 -8.24 10.19 1.57
C ILE A 6 -8.69 9.08 0.61
N SER A 7 -7.71 8.41 0.01
CA SER A 7 -7.88 7.11 -0.64
C SER A 7 -7.24 6.04 0.24
N VAL A 8 -8.03 5.12 0.78
CA VAL A 8 -7.53 3.96 1.52
C VAL A 8 -7.25 2.83 0.53
N ILE A 9 -6.01 2.36 0.49
CA ILE A 9 -5.53 1.33 -0.44
C ILE A 9 -5.07 0.15 0.39
N GLU A 10 -5.80 -0.96 0.34
CA GLU A 10 -5.44 -2.19 1.02
C GLU A 10 -4.51 -3.05 0.15
N MET A 11 -3.40 -3.46 0.72
CA MET A 11 -2.40 -4.32 0.07
C MET A 11 -2.09 -5.53 0.98
N PRO A 12 -2.95 -6.56 1.01
CA PRO A 12 -2.81 -7.73 1.85
C PRO A 12 -1.70 -8.67 1.34
N LEU A 13 -0.45 -8.21 1.37
CA LEU A 13 0.71 -8.91 0.84
C LEU A 13 1.55 -9.47 1.99
N ASP A 14 1.95 -10.75 1.91
CA ASP A 14 2.83 -11.37 2.88
C ASP A 14 3.93 -12.26 2.28
N PHE A 15 4.14 -12.15 0.97
CA PHE A 15 5.18 -12.89 0.25
C PHE A 15 6.61 -12.53 0.69
N GLY A 16 6.83 -11.30 1.17
CA GLY A 16 8.11 -10.82 1.69
C GLY A 16 8.35 -11.18 3.15
N ALA A 17 7.35 -11.69 3.84
CA ALA A 17 7.46 -12.09 5.24
C ALA A 17 8.03 -13.51 5.39
N SER A 18 8.81 -13.74 6.44
CA SER A 18 9.27 -15.09 6.80
C SER A 18 8.19 -15.97 7.42
N ARG A 19 7.09 -15.37 7.86
CA ARG A 19 5.89 -16.03 8.38
C ARG A 19 4.66 -15.41 7.75
N HIS A 20 3.73 -16.25 7.31
CA HIS A 20 2.45 -15.80 6.78
C HIS A 20 1.51 -15.27 7.86
N GLY A 21 0.55 -14.43 7.45
CA GLY A 21 -0.49 -13.87 8.31
C GLY A 21 -0.51 -12.34 8.36
N SER A 22 0.53 -11.65 7.88
CA SER A 22 0.52 -10.18 7.81
C SER A 22 -0.49 -9.64 6.79
N ASP A 23 -0.91 -10.45 5.83
CA ASP A 23 -1.98 -10.19 4.87
C ASP A 23 -3.34 -9.91 5.54
N MET A 24 -3.55 -10.39 6.77
CA MET A 24 -4.76 -10.08 7.55
C MET A 24 -4.79 -8.65 8.11
N GLY A 25 -3.66 -7.94 8.11
CA GLY A 25 -3.53 -6.60 8.67
C GLY A 25 -4.57 -5.60 8.16
N PRO A 26 -4.72 -5.40 6.84
CA PRO A 26 -5.70 -4.47 6.30
C PRO A 26 -7.13 -4.78 6.75
N SER A 27 -7.54 -6.05 6.69
CA SER A 27 -8.86 -6.50 7.11
C SER A 27 -9.10 -6.27 8.61
N ALA A 28 -8.10 -6.53 9.45
CA ALA A 28 -8.18 -6.29 10.89
C ALA A 28 -8.35 -4.80 11.20
N ILE A 29 -7.59 -3.93 10.54
CA ILE A 29 -7.66 -2.48 10.71
C ILE A 29 -9.03 -1.94 10.23
N ARG A 30 -9.55 -2.44 9.10
CA ARG A 30 -10.88 -2.09 8.61
C ARG A 30 -11.96 -2.47 9.62
N LEU A 31 -11.94 -3.71 10.13
CA LEU A 31 -12.91 -4.21 11.11
C LEU A 31 -12.80 -3.47 12.45
N ALA A 32 -11.63 -2.96 12.82
CA ALA A 32 -11.43 -2.11 13.97
C ALA A 32 -12.01 -0.69 13.81
N GLY A 33 -12.64 -0.38 12.66
CA GLY A 33 -13.41 0.84 12.43
C GLY A 33 -12.58 2.01 11.92
N LEU A 34 -11.51 1.76 11.15
CA LEU A 34 -10.68 2.83 10.57
C LEU A 34 -11.52 3.87 9.82
N GLY A 35 -12.46 3.43 8.97
CA GLY A 35 -13.30 4.33 8.18
C GLY A 35 -14.03 5.34 9.07
N ASN A 36 -14.78 4.86 10.06
CA ASN A 36 -15.51 5.72 11.00
C ASN A 36 -14.58 6.69 11.73
N LYS A 37 -13.40 6.22 12.15
CA LYS A 37 -12.42 7.09 12.83
C LYS A 37 -11.87 8.20 11.92
N LEU A 38 -11.66 7.93 10.64
CA LEU A 38 -11.22 8.94 9.67
C LEU A 38 -12.34 9.98 9.42
N GLU A 39 -13.57 9.54 9.27
CA GLU A 39 -14.74 10.41 9.12
C GLU A 39 -14.97 11.28 10.36
N ASP A 40 -14.87 10.73 11.56
CA ASP A 40 -14.96 11.46 12.84
C ASP A 40 -13.87 12.53 12.97
N LEU A 41 -12.69 12.30 12.37
CA LEU A 41 -11.59 13.26 12.29
C LEU A 41 -11.80 14.33 11.19
N GLY A 42 -12.88 14.24 10.42
CA GLY A 42 -13.23 15.19 9.37
C GLY A 42 -12.56 14.94 8.03
N TYR A 43 -12.06 13.73 7.79
CA TYR A 43 -11.56 13.34 6.49
C TYR A 43 -12.71 12.81 5.60
N ASP A 44 -12.55 13.04 4.29
CA ASP A 44 -13.48 12.55 3.27
C ASP A 44 -12.83 11.34 2.56
N ILE A 45 -13.37 10.14 2.81
CA ILE A 45 -12.88 8.91 2.19
C ILE A 45 -13.51 8.81 0.79
N VAL A 46 -12.75 9.19 -0.23
CA VAL A 46 -13.22 9.17 -1.62
C VAL A 46 -13.03 7.82 -2.31
N LYS A 47 -12.16 6.98 -1.79
CA LYS A 47 -11.92 5.61 -2.27
C LYS A 47 -11.50 4.72 -1.11
N TYR A 48 -12.01 3.50 -1.07
CA TYR A 48 -11.57 2.44 -0.17
C TYR A 48 -11.52 1.14 -0.98
N ASP A 49 -10.34 0.69 -1.33
CA ASP A 49 -10.16 -0.38 -2.30
C ASP A 49 -9.02 -1.35 -1.92
N CYS A 50 -9.12 -2.58 -2.45
CA CYS A 50 -8.08 -3.60 -2.44
C CYS A 50 -7.74 -3.96 -3.89
N PRO A 51 -6.78 -3.26 -4.52
CA PRO A 51 -6.55 -3.35 -5.96
C PRO A 51 -5.85 -4.64 -6.40
N ILE A 52 -5.40 -5.46 -5.44
CA ILE A 52 -4.77 -6.74 -5.74
C ILE A 52 -5.60 -7.91 -5.27
N GLN A 53 -5.55 -8.97 -6.07
CA GLN A 53 -6.05 -10.29 -5.69
C GLN A 53 -4.88 -11.26 -5.73
N ILE A 54 -4.58 -11.86 -4.59
CA ILE A 54 -3.54 -12.88 -4.47
C ILE A 54 -4.19 -14.23 -4.77
N ASN A 55 -3.65 -14.94 -5.77
CA ASN A 55 -4.05 -16.29 -6.04
C ASN A 55 -3.33 -17.23 -5.05
N PRO A 56 -4.04 -18.10 -4.31
CA PRO A 56 -3.41 -19.05 -3.40
C PRO A 56 -2.31 -19.92 -4.03
N LYS A 57 -2.39 -20.19 -5.33
CA LYS A 57 -1.35 -20.92 -6.06
C LYS A 57 -0.02 -20.17 -6.16
N GLU A 58 0.00 -18.86 -5.99
CA GLU A 58 1.24 -18.08 -5.99
C GLU A 58 2.12 -18.39 -4.77
N TYR A 59 1.56 -19.01 -3.71
CA TYR A 59 2.33 -19.50 -2.57
C TYR A 59 2.99 -20.86 -2.81
N GLU A 60 2.57 -21.61 -3.83
CA GLU A 60 3.09 -22.96 -4.13
C GLU A 60 4.44 -22.91 -4.84
N ASP A 61 4.73 -21.81 -5.57
CA ASP A 61 5.97 -21.63 -6.30
C ASP A 61 6.66 -20.31 -5.90
N PHE A 62 7.67 -20.42 -5.07
CA PHE A 62 8.48 -19.27 -4.66
C PHE A 62 9.47 -18.78 -5.74
N GLY A 63 9.59 -19.49 -6.86
CA GLY A 63 10.47 -19.11 -7.97
C GLY A 63 11.96 -19.24 -7.64
N ASN A 64 12.72 -18.17 -7.88
CA ASN A 64 14.17 -18.17 -7.64
C ASN A 64 14.47 -18.18 -6.12
N PRO A 65 15.27 -19.15 -5.60
CA PRO A 65 15.63 -19.21 -4.18
C PRO A 65 16.33 -17.96 -3.62
N LYS A 66 16.99 -17.17 -4.47
CA LYS A 66 17.65 -15.91 -4.08
C LYS A 66 16.73 -14.70 -4.13
N ALA A 67 15.55 -14.84 -4.73
CA ALA A 67 14.57 -13.78 -4.88
C ALA A 67 13.15 -14.41 -4.85
N LYS A 68 12.81 -14.97 -3.69
CA LYS A 68 11.53 -15.67 -3.50
C LYS A 68 10.36 -14.72 -3.77
N PHE A 69 9.34 -15.25 -4.43
CA PHE A 69 8.10 -14.52 -4.75
C PHE A 69 8.31 -13.19 -5.49
N LEU A 70 9.41 -13.05 -6.23
CA LEU A 70 9.74 -11.80 -6.92
C LEU A 70 8.63 -11.33 -7.85
N GLU A 71 8.04 -12.21 -8.66
CA GLU A 71 7.03 -11.81 -9.64
C GLU A 71 5.70 -11.36 -8.99
N PRO A 72 5.11 -12.09 -8.03
CA PRO A 72 3.90 -11.59 -7.36
C PRO A 72 4.16 -10.31 -6.56
N ILE A 73 5.30 -10.17 -5.88
CA ILE A 73 5.67 -8.92 -5.19
C ILE A 73 5.79 -7.77 -6.19
N LYS A 74 6.54 -7.97 -7.27
CA LYS A 74 6.73 -6.96 -8.32
C LYS A 74 5.40 -6.51 -8.93
N LYS A 75 4.53 -7.45 -9.31
CA LYS A 75 3.20 -7.16 -9.84
C LYS A 75 2.38 -6.31 -8.87
N SER A 76 2.33 -6.71 -7.61
CA SER A 76 1.60 -6.00 -6.56
C SER A 76 2.15 -4.60 -6.31
N CYS A 77 3.49 -4.46 -6.29
CA CYS A 77 4.14 -3.15 -6.12
C CYS A 77 3.91 -2.21 -7.31
N ILE A 78 3.83 -2.73 -8.54
CA ILE A 78 3.47 -1.91 -9.73
C ILE A 78 2.05 -1.39 -9.59
N THR A 79 1.09 -2.27 -9.28
CA THR A 79 -0.31 -1.87 -9.06
C THR A 79 -0.42 -0.83 -7.94
N LEU A 80 0.28 -1.02 -6.82
CA LEU A 80 0.28 -0.07 -5.73
C LEU A 80 0.88 1.28 -6.13
N ALA A 81 1.96 1.28 -6.91
CA ALA A 81 2.57 2.52 -7.38
C ALA A 81 1.62 3.33 -8.26
N GLU A 82 0.89 2.67 -9.17
CA GLU A 82 -0.11 3.29 -10.02
C GLU A 82 -1.25 3.90 -9.19
N GLU A 83 -1.77 3.18 -8.19
CA GLU A 83 -2.83 3.66 -7.30
C GLU A 83 -2.38 4.87 -6.45
N VAL A 84 -1.16 4.83 -5.93
CA VAL A 84 -0.59 5.95 -5.16
C VAL A 84 -0.36 7.17 -6.04
N GLU A 85 0.23 7.01 -7.23
CA GLU A 85 0.43 8.10 -8.18
C GLU A 85 -0.91 8.73 -8.57
N GLN A 86 -1.91 7.92 -8.91
CA GLN A 86 -3.24 8.38 -9.27
C GLN A 86 -3.91 9.17 -8.13
N ALA A 87 -3.78 8.71 -6.89
CA ALA A 87 -4.35 9.42 -5.75
C ALA A 87 -3.76 10.82 -5.60
N VAL A 88 -2.42 10.93 -5.63
CA VAL A 88 -1.77 12.24 -5.46
C VAL A 88 -1.93 13.15 -6.68
N ASP A 89 -2.03 12.62 -7.88
CA ASP A 89 -2.37 13.39 -9.09
C ASP A 89 -3.77 14.05 -8.99
N ASN A 90 -4.68 13.44 -8.23
CA ASN A 90 -6.03 13.96 -7.98
C ASN A 90 -6.17 14.76 -6.68
N ASP A 91 -5.06 15.18 -6.06
CA ASP A 91 -5.02 15.89 -4.78
C ASP A 91 -5.72 15.10 -3.64
N VAL A 92 -5.55 13.78 -3.65
CA VAL A 92 -6.07 12.85 -2.65
C VAL A 92 -4.89 12.25 -1.88
N PHE A 93 -4.97 12.19 -0.56
CA PHE A 93 -3.95 11.58 0.28
C PHE A 93 -4.06 10.05 0.23
N PRO A 94 -3.05 9.31 -0.25
CA PRO A 94 -3.06 7.85 -0.23
C PRO A 94 -2.70 7.34 1.17
N LEU A 95 -3.62 6.60 1.80
CA LEU A 95 -3.38 5.86 3.03
C LEU A 95 -3.27 4.38 2.68
N VAL A 96 -2.05 3.86 2.65
CA VAL A 96 -1.79 2.46 2.30
C VAL A 96 -1.80 1.60 3.57
N LEU A 97 -2.61 0.56 3.56
CA LEU A 97 -2.66 -0.45 4.62
C LEU A 97 -2.00 -1.71 4.09
N GLY A 98 -0.91 -2.10 4.72
CA GLY A 98 -0.15 -3.26 4.29
C GLY A 98 -0.30 -4.46 5.17
N GLY A 99 0.23 -5.48 4.64
CA GLY A 99 0.74 -6.71 5.13
C GLY A 99 2.21 -6.58 5.49
N ASP A 100 3.09 -7.07 4.62
CA ASP A 100 4.53 -7.03 4.87
C ASP A 100 5.22 -5.74 4.35
N HIS A 101 6.51 -5.63 4.60
CA HIS A 101 7.32 -4.45 4.27
C HIS A 101 7.52 -4.21 2.77
N SER A 102 7.25 -5.17 1.91
CA SER A 102 7.41 -5.02 0.46
C SER A 102 6.50 -3.93 -0.13
N ILE A 103 5.39 -3.60 0.55
CA ILE A 103 4.51 -2.49 0.15
C ILE A 103 5.23 -1.13 0.09
N ALA A 104 6.31 -0.96 0.84
CA ALA A 104 7.10 0.27 0.81
C ALA A 104 7.67 0.53 -0.59
N LEU A 105 8.03 -0.51 -1.34
CA LEU A 105 8.53 -0.38 -2.71
C LEU A 105 7.50 0.28 -3.63
N GLY A 106 6.26 -0.22 -3.61
CA GLY A 106 5.18 0.34 -4.43
C GLY A 106 4.78 1.74 -3.98
N SER A 107 4.62 1.96 -2.68
CA SER A 107 4.22 3.26 -2.12
C SER A 107 5.24 4.36 -2.45
N ILE A 108 6.54 4.08 -2.26
CA ILE A 108 7.61 5.04 -2.54
C ILE A 108 7.75 5.24 -4.06
N ALA A 109 7.61 4.19 -4.86
CA ALA A 109 7.67 4.31 -6.32
C ALA A 109 6.59 5.25 -6.86
N GLY A 110 5.34 5.08 -6.41
CA GLY A 110 4.22 5.91 -6.86
C GLY A 110 4.39 7.39 -6.49
N ILE A 111 4.73 7.69 -5.22
CA ILE A 111 4.94 9.08 -4.81
C ILE A 111 6.20 9.68 -5.47
N SER A 112 7.23 8.87 -5.77
CA SER A 112 8.42 9.31 -6.48
C SER A 112 8.12 9.65 -7.94
N ALA A 113 7.28 8.85 -8.62
CA ALA A 113 6.84 9.14 -9.98
C ALA A 113 6.11 10.48 -10.05
N TYR A 114 5.15 10.71 -9.15
CA TYR A 114 4.48 12.00 -9.02
C TYR A 114 5.45 13.15 -8.76
N ALA A 115 6.37 13.00 -7.82
CA ALA A 115 7.32 14.06 -7.47
C ALA A 115 8.23 14.41 -8.66
N LYS A 116 8.74 13.40 -9.38
CA LYS A 116 9.54 13.58 -10.59
C LYS A 116 8.77 14.31 -11.70
N LYS A 117 7.56 13.88 -11.98
CA LYS A 117 6.66 14.47 -13.00
C LYS A 117 6.37 15.95 -12.73
N ASN A 118 6.28 16.33 -11.46
CA ASN A 118 5.94 17.68 -11.01
C ASN A 118 7.14 18.51 -10.54
N ASN A 119 8.38 18.09 -10.80
CA ASN A 119 9.62 18.74 -10.34
C ASN A 119 9.64 19.04 -8.83
N LYS A 120 9.07 18.14 -8.03
CA LYS A 120 9.03 18.24 -6.57
C LYS A 120 10.16 17.40 -5.96
N ARG A 121 10.65 17.85 -4.79
CA ARG A 121 11.55 17.03 -3.97
C ARG A 121 10.72 16.13 -3.07
N LEU A 122 11.13 14.88 -2.93
CA LEU A 122 10.53 13.91 -2.02
C LEU A 122 11.42 13.76 -0.78
N GLY A 123 10.83 13.85 0.40
CA GLY A 123 11.44 13.42 1.65
C GLY A 123 10.66 12.21 2.17
N ILE A 124 11.39 11.23 2.73
CA ILE A 124 10.80 10.03 3.32
C ILE A 124 11.17 9.99 4.79
N LEU A 125 10.15 9.90 5.65
CA LEU A 125 10.33 9.57 7.06
C LEU A 125 9.98 8.09 7.24
N TYR A 126 10.97 7.29 7.60
CA TYR A 126 10.82 5.85 7.77
C TYR A 126 10.83 5.52 9.27
N VAL A 127 9.72 5.06 9.80
CA VAL A 127 9.59 4.66 11.20
C VAL A 127 9.44 3.14 11.24
N ASP A 128 10.47 2.47 11.70
CA ASP A 128 10.58 1.02 11.67
C ASP A 128 11.20 0.47 12.96
N ALA A 129 10.86 -0.76 13.29
CA ALA A 129 11.41 -1.48 14.44
C ALA A 129 12.70 -2.25 14.11
N HIS A 130 13.05 -2.40 12.84
CA HIS A 130 14.27 -3.08 12.41
C HIS A 130 15.48 -2.15 12.56
N GLY A 131 16.57 -2.71 13.07
CA GLY A 131 17.85 -2.01 13.22
C GLY A 131 18.69 -2.06 11.94
#